data_af9832481cae679804e2c2d29ac40b6a
#
_entry.id   af9832481cae679804e2c2d29ac40b6a
#
_cell.length_a   1.000
_cell.length_b   1.000
_cell.length_c   1.000
_cell.angle_alpha   90.00
_cell.angle_beta   90.00
_cell.angle_gamma   90.00
#
_symmetry.space_group_name_H-M   'P 1'
#
loop_
_entity.id
_entity.type
_entity.pdbx_description
1 polymer ?
#
loop_
_entity_poly.entity_id
_entity_poly.type
_entity_poly.pdbx_seq_one_letter_code
_entity_poly.pdbx_strand_id
1 'polypeptide(L)'
;MSHLDESSLDEALLKTLRAVSGRRHVLTSRNATYRFRRGFRFGEGRVLAVVRPGSLVELWRVAQACVTAGKIIIMQAANTGLTGGSTPDGDIYDRGVVLISTTRLRGFQKLGGGKQVVCLPGATLHDLEENLRPIGREPHSVIGSSCIGASVLGGISNNSGGALLQRGPAFTQMALFGQIGADGTLRLVNHLGIALGDEPEVVLRRLEAGRFDERDVAWDAGLGHDESYAAHVRDVDADTPARFNADPSRWYEASGCAGKLVVFAVRLDTFPIEKDPAVFYVGTNDPAELQAIRRHVLTRFEELPIAGEYMHRDAFDIAEKYGKDTFAVIRYLGTHWMPLMFSIKSRADALTRRLRFLPLHLADLVLQGISRFLPRQLPRRMTDYRDRYEHHLMIKVSARMAAPVRDYLSGYLGRASGSFFECTPEEGKLAFLHRFAAAGAAIRYRAVHAKQAEDIVALDVALRRNDDDWFERLAPEIDSKLIVKLYYGHFFCHVMHQDYVVKKGFNASDVEEEMLPYLDRRGARYPAEHNFGHLYEAPKDMLEHFRMLDPCNCMNPGIGKSTKREKWVAESV
;
A
#
# COMPACT_ATOMS: atom_id res chain seq x y z
N MET A 1 10.18 17.10 -35.76
CA MET A 1 11.35 16.19 -35.70
C MET A 1 10.98 14.93 -36.44
N SER A 2 11.84 14.46 -37.40
CA SER A 2 11.56 13.25 -38.18
C SER A 2 11.79 12.00 -37.32
N HIS A 3 11.09 10.88 -37.58
CA HIS A 3 11.25 9.60 -36.90
C HIS A 3 12.70 9.06 -36.86
N LEU A 4 13.54 9.48 -37.83
CA LEU A 4 14.95 9.13 -37.90
C LEU A 4 15.79 9.84 -36.82
N ASP A 5 15.40 11.04 -36.45
CA ASP A 5 16.10 11.86 -35.44
C ASP A 5 15.82 11.35 -34.01
N GLU A 6 14.58 10.91 -33.76
CA GLU A 6 14.18 10.37 -32.46
C GLU A 6 14.82 9.02 -32.12
N SER A 7 14.96 8.12 -33.11
CA SER A 7 15.65 6.83 -32.94
C SER A 7 17.15 7.02 -32.62
N SER A 8 17.79 8.00 -33.22
CA SER A 8 19.21 8.32 -32.94
C SER A 8 19.40 8.87 -31.53
N LEU A 9 18.48 9.74 -31.07
CA LEU A 9 18.49 10.28 -29.72
C LEU A 9 18.25 9.18 -28.67
N ASP A 10 17.35 8.24 -28.95
CA ASP A 10 17.10 7.09 -28.08
C ASP A 10 18.31 6.17 -27.94
N GLU A 11 19.03 5.90 -29.05
CA GLU A 11 20.27 5.12 -29.03
C GLU A 11 21.37 5.81 -28.23
N ALA A 12 21.55 7.12 -28.39
CA ALA A 12 22.50 7.92 -27.60
C ALA A 12 22.18 7.86 -26.09
N LEU A 13 20.92 8.02 -25.74
CA LEU A 13 20.48 7.88 -24.35
C LEU A 13 20.76 6.48 -23.82
N LEU A 14 20.39 5.42 -24.53
CA LEU A 14 20.66 4.04 -24.13
C LEU A 14 22.14 3.74 -23.93
N LYS A 15 23.02 4.33 -24.77
CA LYS A 15 24.47 4.24 -24.58
C LYS A 15 24.91 4.90 -23.28
N THR A 16 24.40 6.09 -22.96
CA THR A 16 24.67 6.81 -21.70
C THR A 16 24.18 6.01 -20.49
N LEU A 17 22.95 5.53 -20.51
CA LEU A 17 22.38 4.73 -19.44
C LEU A 17 23.21 3.46 -19.17
N ARG A 18 23.68 2.79 -20.23
CA ARG A 18 24.56 1.61 -20.13
C ARG A 18 25.95 1.94 -19.58
N ALA A 19 26.47 3.12 -19.88
CA ALA A 19 27.75 3.59 -19.34
C ALA A 19 27.62 3.88 -17.81
N VAL A 20 26.48 4.44 -17.36
CA VAL A 20 26.22 4.77 -15.96
C VAL A 20 25.94 3.52 -15.12
N SER A 21 24.99 2.69 -15.52
CA SER A 21 24.48 1.59 -14.69
C SER A 21 24.98 0.19 -15.09
N GLY A 22 25.74 0.09 -16.18
CA GLY A 22 26.21 -1.17 -16.76
C GLY A 22 25.17 -1.85 -17.64
N ARG A 23 25.64 -2.52 -18.72
CA ARG A 23 24.78 -3.13 -19.74
C ARG A 23 23.73 -4.09 -19.20
N ARG A 24 24.08 -4.92 -18.18
CA ARG A 24 23.17 -5.91 -17.57
C ARG A 24 22.02 -5.29 -16.76
N HIS A 25 22.12 -4.01 -16.46
CA HIS A 25 21.13 -3.26 -15.66
C HIS A 25 20.29 -2.29 -16.48
N VAL A 26 20.49 -2.24 -17.81
CA VAL A 26 19.64 -1.50 -18.75
C VAL A 26 18.95 -2.51 -19.65
N LEU A 27 17.67 -2.77 -19.37
CA LEU A 27 16.86 -3.78 -20.04
C LEU A 27 16.03 -3.11 -21.13
N THR A 28 16.12 -3.59 -22.37
CA THR A 28 15.39 -3.00 -23.51
C THR A 28 14.50 -4.02 -24.24
N SER A 29 14.76 -5.33 -24.08
CA SER A 29 13.94 -6.33 -24.74
C SER A 29 12.57 -6.49 -24.06
N ARG A 30 11.53 -6.78 -24.85
CA ARG A 30 10.15 -6.97 -24.38
C ARG A 30 10.03 -8.00 -23.25
N ASN A 31 10.81 -9.09 -23.35
CA ASN A 31 10.79 -10.15 -22.33
C ASN A 31 11.50 -9.72 -21.03
N ALA A 32 12.63 -9.02 -21.12
CA ALA A 32 13.39 -8.56 -19.96
C ALA A 32 12.64 -7.47 -19.17
N THR A 33 11.90 -6.60 -19.85
CA THR A 33 11.12 -5.51 -19.26
C THR A 33 9.75 -5.93 -18.76
N TYR A 34 9.24 -7.10 -19.16
CA TYR A 34 7.85 -7.53 -18.94
C TYR A 34 7.37 -7.37 -17.48
N ARG A 35 8.14 -7.88 -16.52
CA ARG A 35 7.78 -7.83 -15.09
C ARG A 35 7.79 -6.43 -14.49
N PHE A 36 8.47 -5.47 -15.09
CA PHE A 36 8.57 -4.09 -14.62
C PHE A 36 7.49 -3.20 -15.21
N ARG A 37 7.15 -3.41 -16.49
CA ARG A 37 6.17 -2.61 -17.21
C ARG A 37 4.71 -3.06 -16.98
N ARG A 38 4.51 -4.05 -16.12
CA ARG A 38 3.20 -4.55 -15.74
C ARG A 38 3.01 -4.45 -14.23
N GLY A 39 1.89 -3.87 -13.82
CA GLY A 39 1.52 -3.72 -12.42
C GLY A 39 1.07 -5.02 -11.78
N PHE A 40 0.96 -5.00 -10.47
CA PHE A 40 0.54 -6.17 -9.68
C PHE A 40 -0.90 -6.59 -10.01
N ARG A 41 -1.82 -5.63 -10.12
CA ARG A 41 -3.21 -5.85 -10.56
C ARG A 41 -3.54 -5.04 -11.81
N PHE A 42 -3.10 -3.81 -11.89
CA PHE A 42 -3.46 -2.85 -12.93
C PHE A 42 -2.23 -2.18 -13.53
N GLY A 43 -2.35 -1.71 -14.77
CA GLY A 43 -1.32 -0.99 -15.51
C GLY A 43 -0.40 -1.91 -16.30
N GLU A 44 -0.31 -1.67 -17.59
CA GLU A 44 0.68 -2.24 -18.50
C GLU A 44 0.87 -1.27 -19.67
N GLY A 45 2.12 -1.04 -20.08
CA GLY A 45 2.43 -0.21 -21.24
C GLY A 45 3.84 -0.46 -21.77
N ARG A 46 4.26 0.32 -22.78
CA ARG A 46 5.59 0.23 -23.36
C ARG A 46 6.59 1.07 -22.59
N VAL A 47 7.84 0.63 -22.60
CA VAL A 47 8.98 1.37 -22.11
C VAL A 47 10.12 1.31 -23.12
N LEU A 48 10.87 2.40 -23.25
CA LEU A 48 12.13 2.44 -24.00
C LEU A 48 13.18 1.57 -23.30
N ALA A 49 13.28 1.71 -21.97
CA ALA A 49 14.19 0.94 -21.16
C ALA A 49 13.69 0.80 -19.72
N VAL A 50 14.16 -0.25 -19.05
CA VAL A 50 14.14 -0.36 -17.59
C VAL A 50 15.59 -0.25 -17.12
N VAL A 51 15.87 0.74 -16.28
CA VAL A 51 17.18 0.98 -15.69
C VAL A 51 17.18 0.61 -14.22
N ARG A 52 18.23 -0.06 -13.76
CA ARG A 52 18.36 -0.57 -12.39
C ARG A 52 19.64 -0.04 -11.75
N PRO A 53 19.69 1.23 -11.34
CA PRO A 53 20.87 1.82 -10.72
C PRO A 53 21.31 1.05 -9.47
N GLY A 54 22.60 0.99 -9.23
CA GLY A 54 23.21 0.29 -8.10
C GLY A 54 23.71 1.20 -6.99
N SER A 55 23.69 2.53 -7.20
CA SER A 55 24.02 3.55 -6.21
C SER A 55 23.14 4.78 -6.39
N LEU A 56 23.09 5.63 -5.35
CA LEU A 56 22.35 6.89 -5.42
C LEU A 56 22.95 7.83 -6.49
N VAL A 57 24.26 7.79 -6.71
CA VAL A 57 24.93 8.57 -7.76
C VAL A 57 24.53 8.04 -9.15
N GLU A 58 24.45 6.72 -9.33
CA GLU A 58 23.93 6.15 -10.58
C GLU A 58 22.49 6.60 -10.82
N LEU A 59 21.62 6.57 -9.80
CA LEU A 59 20.23 7.03 -9.89
C LEU A 59 20.17 8.50 -10.32
N TRP A 60 20.98 9.37 -9.72
CA TRP A 60 21.08 10.78 -10.08
C TRP A 60 21.47 10.98 -11.54
N ARG A 61 22.55 10.35 -11.98
CA ARG A 61 23.04 10.45 -13.38
C ARG A 61 22.05 9.89 -14.40
N VAL A 62 21.36 8.79 -14.06
CA VAL A 62 20.29 8.23 -14.90
C VAL A 62 19.13 9.21 -15.02
N ALA A 63 18.67 9.79 -13.92
CA ALA A 63 17.60 10.80 -13.93
C ALA A 63 18.00 12.02 -14.76
N GLN A 64 19.23 12.57 -14.57
CA GLN A 64 19.75 13.68 -15.37
C GLN A 64 19.76 13.36 -16.86
N ALA A 65 20.25 12.18 -17.25
CA ALA A 65 20.31 11.78 -18.66
C ALA A 65 18.90 11.68 -19.27
N CYS A 66 17.92 11.16 -18.54
CA CYS A 66 16.54 11.07 -18.98
C CYS A 66 15.90 12.45 -19.14
N VAL A 67 16.10 13.35 -18.17
CA VAL A 67 15.61 14.73 -18.21
C VAL A 67 16.21 15.50 -19.37
N THR A 68 17.53 15.43 -19.56
CA THR A 68 18.23 16.07 -20.69
C THR A 68 17.74 15.56 -22.05
N ALA A 69 17.39 14.27 -22.13
CA ALA A 69 16.85 13.66 -23.35
C ALA A 69 15.32 13.86 -23.52
N GLY A 70 14.67 14.64 -22.65
CA GLY A 70 13.22 14.91 -22.70
C GLY A 70 12.36 13.66 -22.54
N LYS A 71 12.81 12.66 -21.80
CA LYS A 71 12.06 11.40 -21.61
C LYS A 71 11.20 11.42 -20.34
N ILE A 72 10.14 10.63 -20.38
CA ILE A 72 9.31 10.36 -19.19
C ILE A 72 10.06 9.42 -18.26
N ILE A 73 10.02 9.71 -16.97
CA ILE A 73 10.59 8.88 -15.90
C ILE A 73 9.45 8.29 -15.08
N ILE A 74 9.43 6.97 -14.93
CA ILE A 74 8.56 6.29 -13.96
C ILE A 74 9.44 5.63 -12.91
N MET A 75 9.33 6.10 -11.65
CA MET A 75 10.04 5.51 -10.52
C MET A 75 9.31 4.25 -10.05
N GLN A 76 10.04 3.16 -9.85
CA GLN A 76 9.46 1.91 -9.39
C GLN A 76 10.32 1.25 -8.31
N ALA A 77 9.73 1.00 -7.16
CA ALA A 77 10.33 0.16 -6.12
C ALA A 77 9.85 -1.30 -6.25
N ALA A 78 9.05 -1.79 -5.30
CA ALA A 78 8.59 -3.18 -5.26
C ALA A 78 7.45 -3.51 -6.24
N ASN A 79 6.79 -2.51 -6.81
CA ASN A 79 5.64 -2.67 -7.73
C ASN A 79 4.49 -3.49 -7.13
N THR A 80 4.18 -3.26 -5.85
CA THR A 80 3.12 -3.94 -5.10
C THR A 80 1.80 -3.18 -5.07
N GLY A 81 1.76 -1.97 -5.62
CA GLY A 81 0.56 -1.14 -5.70
C GLY A 81 -0.53 -1.77 -6.57
N LEU A 82 -1.80 -1.52 -6.21
CA LEU A 82 -2.96 -2.16 -6.84
C LEU A 82 -3.47 -1.39 -8.07
N THR A 83 -3.17 -0.10 -8.17
CA THR A 83 -3.77 0.84 -9.12
C THR A 83 -2.85 1.21 -10.30
N GLY A 84 -1.71 0.54 -10.44
CA GLY A 84 -0.76 0.78 -11.53
C GLY A 84 0.12 2.03 -11.35
N GLY A 85 0.19 2.62 -10.17
CA GLY A 85 0.89 3.89 -9.90
C GLY A 85 2.41 3.90 -10.13
N SER A 86 3.04 2.76 -10.40
CA SER A 86 4.48 2.64 -10.69
C SER A 86 4.77 1.92 -12.01
N THR A 87 3.80 1.89 -12.93
CA THR A 87 3.93 1.31 -14.28
C THR A 87 3.42 2.27 -15.33
N PRO A 88 3.85 2.14 -16.58
CA PRO A 88 3.18 2.83 -17.68
C PRO A 88 1.74 2.31 -17.83
N ASP A 89 0.88 3.13 -18.40
CA ASP A 89 -0.50 2.80 -18.73
C ASP A 89 -0.75 3.00 -20.22
N GLY A 90 -0.86 1.90 -20.96
CA GLY A 90 -0.96 1.91 -22.43
C GLY A 90 0.32 2.43 -23.13
N ASP A 91 0.13 2.83 -24.38
CA ASP A 91 1.23 3.21 -25.27
C ASP A 91 1.09 4.66 -25.80
N ILE A 92 0.13 5.44 -25.31
CA ILE A 92 -0.23 6.78 -25.78
C ILE A 92 0.48 7.91 -25.01
N TYR A 93 1.76 7.75 -24.73
CA TYR A 93 2.60 8.83 -24.23
C TYR A 93 3.17 9.64 -25.41
N ASP A 94 3.36 10.94 -25.20
CA ASP A 94 3.96 11.83 -26.21
C ASP A 94 5.49 11.71 -26.32
N ARG A 95 6.11 11.02 -25.38
CA ARG A 95 7.57 10.83 -25.26
C ARG A 95 7.89 9.40 -24.84
N GLY A 96 9.14 8.97 -25.13
CA GLY A 96 9.63 7.67 -24.68
C GLY A 96 9.69 7.55 -23.16
N VAL A 97 9.28 6.41 -22.61
CA VAL A 97 9.22 6.13 -21.17
C VAL A 97 10.45 5.35 -20.73
N VAL A 98 11.18 5.86 -19.73
CA VAL A 98 12.23 5.15 -19.01
C VAL A 98 11.75 4.81 -17.61
N LEU A 99 11.67 3.52 -17.29
CA LEU A 99 11.32 3.04 -15.95
C LEU A 99 12.61 2.86 -15.14
N ILE A 100 12.69 3.49 -13.97
CA ILE A 100 13.84 3.39 -13.06
C ILE A 100 13.46 2.54 -11.86
N SER A 101 14.05 1.34 -11.76
CA SER A 101 13.80 0.43 -10.65
C SER A 101 14.80 0.64 -9.53
N THR A 102 14.31 0.99 -8.34
CA THR A 102 15.14 1.28 -7.15
C THR A 102 15.47 0.04 -6.31
N THR A 103 15.06 -1.15 -6.73
CA THR A 103 15.17 -2.40 -5.95
C THR A 103 16.61 -2.82 -5.58
N ARG A 104 17.63 -2.20 -6.18
CA ARG A 104 19.04 -2.41 -5.82
C ARG A 104 19.56 -1.40 -4.79
N LEU A 105 18.83 -0.31 -4.55
CA LEU A 105 19.19 0.77 -3.63
C LEU A 105 18.61 0.48 -2.24
N ARG A 106 18.99 -0.65 -1.66
CA ARG A 106 18.54 -1.10 -0.35
C ARG A 106 19.45 -0.54 0.73
N GLY A 107 18.86 -0.31 1.89
CA GLY A 107 19.61 0.11 3.06
C GLY A 107 18.84 1.14 3.87
N PHE A 108 19.25 1.24 5.11
CA PHE A 108 18.76 2.26 6.03
C PHE A 108 19.82 2.51 7.10
N GLN A 109 19.75 3.68 7.70
CA GLN A 109 20.67 4.11 8.76
C GLN A 109 19.87 4.55 9.97
N LYS A 110 20.24 4.01 11.15
CA LYS A 110 19.59 4.33 12.42
C LYS A 110 20.20 5.60 13.00
N LEU A 111 19.35 6.52 13.49
CA LEU A 111 19.72 7.76 14.13
C LEU A 111 19.21 7.76 15.58
N GLY A 112 19.95 8.40 16.50
CA GLY A 112 19.55 8.57 17.90
C GLY A 112 19.25 7.26 18.61
N GLY A 113 20.09 6.23 18.45
CA GLY A 113 19.83 4.91 19.03
C GLY A 113 18.64 4.19 18.39
N GLY A 114 18.27 4.55 17.17
CA GLY A 114 17.17 3.97 16.43
C GLY A 114 15.82 4.68 16.63
N LYS A 115 15.79 5.86 17.28
CA LYS A 115 14.57 6.67 17.40
C LYS A 115 14.06 7.13 16.04
N GLN A 116 14.99 7.38 15.12
CA GLN A 116 14.68 7.67 13.71
C GLN A 116 15.51 6.77 12.80
N VAL A 117 15.08 6.71 11.53
CA VAL A 117 15.75 5.93 10.50
C VAL A 117 15.72 6.68 9.18
N VAL A 118 16.85 6.71 8.47
CA VAL A 118 16.93 7.13 7.07
C VAL A 118 16.84 5.90 6.19
N CYS A 119 15.87 5.87 5.29
CA CYS A 119 15.62 4.76 4.38
C CYS A 119 15.97 5.13 2.95
N LEU A 120 16.74 4.29 2.25
CA LEU A 120 17.03 4.42 0.82
C LEU A 120 15.84 3.92 -0.04
N PRO A 121 15.75 4.29 -1.34
CA PRO A 121 14.54 4.10 -2.14
C PRO A 121 14.09 2.65 -2.35
N GLY A 122 14.99 1.70 -2.22
CA GLY A 122 14.71 0.26 -2.34
C GLY A 122 14.60 -0.46 -1.00
N ALA A 123 14.66 0.27 0.14
CA ALA A 123 14.46 -0.31 1.47
C ALA A 123 13.05 -0.86 1.61
N THR A 124 12.92 -2.13 2.06
CA THR A 124 11.62 -2.75 2.28
C THR A 124 11.15 -2.58 3.71
N LEU A 125 9.84 -2.53 3.93
CA LEU A 125 9.26 -2.51 5.27
C LEU A 125 9.66 -3.75 6.07
N HIS A 126 9.69 -4.92 5.43
CA HIS A 126 10.11 -6.16 6.07
C HIS A 126 11.55 -6.08 6.60
N ASP A 127 12.51 -5.64 5.75
CA ASP A 127 13.91 -5.50 6.18
C ASP A 127 14.02 -4.49 7.34
N LEU A 128 13.22 -3.42 7.31
CA LEU A 128 13.20 -2.40 8.37
C LEU A 128 12.65 -2.98 9.69
N GLU A 129 11.52 -3.71 9.65
CA GLU A 129 10.93 -4.40 10.81
C GLU A 129 11.95 -5.35 11.47
N GLU A 130 12.59 -6.22 10.67
CA GLU A 130 13.58 -7.18 11.16
C GLU A 130 14.80 -6.52 11.81
N ASN A 131 15.22 -5.36 11.31
CA ASN A 131 16.38 -4.64 11.84
C ASN A 131 16.07 -3.74 13.05
N LEU A 132 14.81 -3.33 13.23
CA LEU A 132 14.37 -2.56 14.39
C LEU A 132 13.99 -3.45 15.58
N ARG A 133 13.47 -4.66 15.32
CA ARG A 133 13.03 -5.60 16.37
C ARG A 133 14.09 -5.91 17.43
N PRO A 134 15.38 -6.19 17.10
CA PRO A 134 16.41 -6.48 18.11
C PRO A 134 16.69 -5.33 19.08
N ILE A 135 16.38 -4.09 18.71
CA ILE A 135 16.50 -2.91 19.56
C ILE A 135 15.19 -2.50 20.21
N GLY A 136 14.16 -3.36 20.18
CA GLY A 136 12.85 -3.12 20.78
C GLY A 136 12.04 -2.03 20.09
N ARG A 137 12.26 -1.80 18.80
CA ARG A 137 11.56 -0.77 18.02
C ARG A 137 10.88 -1.37 16.80
N GLU A 138 9.91 -0.63 16.26
CA GLU A 138 9.15 -0.96 15.07
C GLU A 138 8.97 0.27 14.16
N PRO A 139 8.71 0.09 12.85
CA PRO A 139 8.52 1.20 11.93
C PRO A 139 7.22 1.97 12.22
N HIS A 140 7.12 3.19 11.67
CA HIS A 140 5.95 4.07 11.81
C HIS A 140 4.68 3.44 11.22
N SER A 141 4.79 2.57 10.25
CA SER A 141 3.66 1.93 9.56
C SER A 141 3.92 0.45 9.35
N VAL A 142 2.89 -0.36 9.56
CA VAL A 142 2.86 -1.78 9.21
C VAL A 142 1.69 -1.95 8.23
N ILE A 143 2.02 -2.07 6.95
CA ILE A 143 1.04 -2.28 5.89
C ILE A 143 1.00 -3.75 5.49
N GLY A 144 -0.18 -4.24 5.09
CA GLY A 144 -0.37 -5.64 4.70
C GLY A 144 0.54 -6.12 3.58
N SER A 145 1.00 -5.22 2.71
CA SER A 145 1.94 -5.52 1.63
C SER A 145 3.40 -5.64 2.07
N SER A 146 3.75 -5.44 3.34
CA SER A 146 5.13 -5.62 3.83
C SER A 146 5.64 -7.04 3.56
N CYS A 147 4.79 -8.04 3.75
CA CYS A 147 5.10 -9.45 3.50
C CYS A 147 5.34 -9.81 2.03
N ILE A 148 4.91 -8.97 1.08
CA ILE A 148 5.19 -9.14 -0.36
C ILE A 148 6.30 -8.22 -0.86
N GLY A 149 7.01 -7.55 0.05
CA GLY A 149 8.19 -6.76 -0.23
C GLY A 149 7.93 -5.28 -0.52
N ALA A 150 6.81 -4.72 -0.05
CA ALA A 150 6.53 -3.29 -0.17
C ALA A 150 7.68 -2.44 0.37
N SER A 151 8.02 -1.37 -0.36
CA SER A 151 9.08 -0.44 0.05
C SER A 151 8.55 0.62 1.01
N VAL A 152 9.43 1.10 1.88
CA VAL A 152 9.16 2.24 2.77
C VAL A 152 8.77 3.46 1.95
N LEU A 153 9.58 3.77 0.94
CA LEU A 153 9.34 4.94 0.07
C LEU A 153 8.02 4.84 -0.71
N GLY A 154 7.64 3.64 -1.17
CA GLY A 154 6.34 3.44 -1.83
C GLY A 154 5.17 3.80 -0.91
N GLY A 155 5.27 3.44 0.38
CA GLY A 155 4.31 3.84 1.39
C GLY A 155 4.22 5.36 1.56
N ILE A 156 5.35 6.05 1.69
CA ILE A 156 5.43 7.50 1.86
C ILE A 156 4.89 8.22 0.60
N SER A 157 5.33 7.83 -0.58
CA SER A 157 4.91 8.47 -1.84
C SER A 157 3.40 8.40 -2.10
N ASN A 158 2.71 7.49 -1.43
CA ASN A 158 1.27 7.28 -1.57
C ASN A 158 0.47 7.54 -0.28
N ASN A 159 1.07 8.07 0.78
CA ASN A 159 0.46 8.20 2.10
C ASN A 159 -0.29 6.93 2.51
N SER A 160 0.33 5.76 2.27
CA SER A 160 -0.31 4.47 2.49
C SER A 160 -0.66 4.28 3.96
N GLY A 161 -1.86 3.81 4.20
CA GLY A 161 -2.29 3.44 5.54
C GLY A 161 -1.80 2.05 5.96
N GLY A 162 -2.24 1.62 7.11
CA GLY A 162 -1.96 0.30 7.66
C GLY A 162 -2.78 0.01 8.91
N ALA A 163 -2.58 -1.16 9.51
CA ALA A 163 -3.36 -1.63 10.64
C ALA A 163 -3.16 -0.80 11.94
N LEU A 164 -2.09 -0.01 12.04
CA LEU A 164 -1.75 0.73 13.27
C LEU A 164 -2.56 2.02 13.38
N LEU A 165 -3.49 2.03 14.33
CA LEU A 165 -4.37 3.17 14.57
C LEU A 165 -3.66 4.37 15.20
N GLN A 166 -2.62 4.14 15.99
CA GLN A 166 -1.95 5.20 16.76
C GLN A 166 -1.09 6.14 15.92
N ARG A 167 -0.71 5.77 14.68
CA ARG A 167 0.37 6.43 13.93
C ARG A 167 -0.06 7.04 12.60
N GLY A 168 -1.27 6.81 12.17
CA GLY A 168 -1.80 7.32 10.90
C GLY A 168 -1.14 6.74 9.64
N PRO A 169 -1.29 7.44 8.51
CA PRO A 169 -0.69 7.04 7.25
C PRO A 169 0.82 7.23 7.24
N ALA A 170 1.49 6.59 6.28
CA ALA A 170 2.90 6.80 6.03
C ALA A 170 3.16 8.26 5.61
N PHE A 171 3.93 8.98 6.42
CA PHE A 171 4.17 10.41 6.26
C PHE A 171 5.53 10.81 6.82
N THR A 172 6.18 11.77 6.17
CA THR A 172 7.34 12.50 6.68
C THR A 172 7.49 13.83 5.96
N GLN A 173 8.04 14.82 6.64
CA GLN A 173 8.48 16.08 6.06
C GLN A 173 9.97 16.06 5.68
N MET A 174 10.68 14.99 6.01
CA MET A 174 12.13 14.90 5.85
C MET A 174 12.51 13.97 4.69
N ALA A 175 12.99 14.55 3.58
CA ALA A 175 13.37 13.80 2.40
C ALA A 175 14.60 14.42 1.69
N LEU A 176 15.32 13.58 0.93
CA LEU A 176 16.29 14.00 -0.09
C LEU A 176 15.72 13.58 -1.44
N PHE A 177 15.50 14.55 -2.33
CA PHE A 177 14.87 14.28 -3.62
C PHE A 177 15.41 15.14 -4.75
N GLY A 178 15.24 14.67 -5.98
CA GLY A 178 15.42 15.44 -7.19
C GLY A 178 14.08 15.95 -7.70
N GLN A 179 14.00 17.24 -7.97
CA GLN A 179 12.83 17.92 -8.52
C GLN A 179 13.18 18.51 -9.88
N ILE A 180 12.27 18.37 -10.84
CA ILE A 180 12.39 18.99 -12.17
C ILE A 180 11.67 20.34 -12.12
N GLY A 181 12.43 21.42 -12.28
CA GLY A 181 11.87 22.78 -12.29
C GLY A 181 11.12 23.08 -13.61
N ALA A 182 10.40 24.21 -13.63
CA ALA A 182 9.71 24.68 -14.84
C ALA A 182 10.65 24.98 -16.01
N ASP A 183 11.93 25.21 -15.72
CA ASP A 183 13.03 25.35 -16.69
C ASP A 183 13.52 24.02 -17.27
N GLY A 184 12.97 22.90 -16.84
CA GLY A 184 13.36 21.55 -17.26
C GLY A 184 14.65 21.06 -16.63
N THR A 185 15.19 21.74 -15.60
CA THR A 185 16.43 21.32 -14.92
C THR A 185 16.11 20.44 -13.71
N LEU A 186 16.90 19.37 -13.52
CA LEU A 186 16.83 18.53 -12.34
C LEU A 186 17.73 19.10 -11.24
N ARG A 187 17.16 19.40 -10.07
CA ARG A 187 17.87 19.92 -8.90
C ARG A 187 17.75 18.96 -7.74
N LEU A 188 18.84 18.78 -6.98
CA LEU A 188 18.82 18.01 -5.74
C LEU A 188 18.39 18.92 -4.59
N VAL A 189 17.39 18.51 -3.82
CA VAL A 189 16.86 19.21 -2.65
C VAL A 189 17.09 18.34 -1.42
N ASN A 190 17.76 18.90 -0.42
CA ASN A 190 18.07 18.19 0.83
C ASN A 190 17.26 18.78 1.99
N HIS A 191 16.15 18.13 2.31
CA HIS A 191 15.33 18.40 3.50
C HIS A 191 15.34 17.23 4.49
N LEU A 192 16.37 16.35 4.44
CA LEU A 192 16.53 15.29 5.44
C LEU A 192 16.87 15.82 6.85
N GLY A 193 17.27 17.09 6.96
CA GLY A 193 17.83 17.59 8.22
C GLY A 193 19.18 16.95 8.55
N ILE A 194 19.98 16.61 7.55
CA ILE A 194 21.35 16.08 7.71
C ILE A 194 22.29 16.89 6.82
N ALA A 195 23.35 17.44 7.43
CA ALA A 195 24.35 18.23 6.74
C ALA A 195 25.28 17.33 5.92
N LEU A 196 25.00 17.21 4.61
CA LEU A 196 25.72 16.33 3.69
C LEU A 196 26.63 17.08 2.70
N GLY A 197 26.62 18.43 2.72
CA GLY A 197 27.29 19.30 1.75
C GLY A 197 26.35 19.77 0.65
N ASP A 198 26.89 20.46 -0.38
CA ASP A 198 26.10 21.14 -1.40
C ASP A 198 26.16 20.47 -2.77
N GLU A 199 27.27 19.80 -3.09
CA GLU A 199 27.47 19.13 -4.37
C GLU A 199 26.65 17.83 -4.48
N PRO A 200 25.73 17.68 -5.43
CA PRO A 200 24.80 16.55 -5.49
C PRO A 200 25.45 15.19 -5.35
N GLU A 201 26.51 14.90 -6.10
CA GLU A 201 27.14 13.59 -6.02
C GLU A 201 27.91 13.36 -4.71
N VAL A 202 28.41 14.42 -4.07
CA VAL A 202 29.05 14.33 -2.76
C VAL A 202 28.00 14.00 -1.70
N VAL A 203 26.89 14.74 -1.71
CA VAL A 203 25.72 14.51 -0.83
C VAL A 203 25.26 13.05 -0.92
N LEU A 204 25.03 12.55 -2.13
CA LEU A 204 24.55 11.20 -2.37
C LEU A 204 25.56 10.12 -1.93
N ARG A 205 26.85 10.30 -2.19
CA ARG A 205 27.89 9.36 -1.73
C ARG A 205 28.01 9.34 -0.20
N ARG A 206 27.95 10.51 0.45
CA ARG A 206 28.01 10.61 1.92
C ARG A 206 26.83 9.93 2.55
N LEU A 207 25.62 10.18 2.03
CA LEU A 207 24.39 9.57 2.51
C LEU A 207 24.42 8.04 2.37
N GLU A 208 24.71 7.54 1.16
CA GLU A 208 24.73 6.10 0.89
C GLU A 208 25.76 5.35 1.75
N ALA A 209 26.91 5.95 1.97
CA ALA A 209 27.99 5.39 2.78
C ALA A 209 27.82 5.60 4.30
N GLY A 210 26.76 6.33 4.73
CA GLY A 210 26.58 6.70 6.14
C GLY A 210 27.69 7.58 6.73
N ARG A 211 28.31 8.39 5.89
CA ARG A 211 29.42 9.26 6.31
C ARG A 211 28.91 10.59 6.85
N PHE A 212 28.17 10.52 7.92
CA PHE A 212 27.72 11.62 8.76
C PHE A 212 27.54 11.11 10.20
N ASP A 213 27.58 11.98 11.17
CA ASP A 213 27.39 11.64 12.58
C ASP A 213 26.21 12.42 13.19
N GLU A 214 25.94 12.22 14.48
CA GLU A 214 24.81 12.87 15.16
C GLU A 214 24.91 14.40 15.20
N ARG A 215 26.09 14.97 15.03
CA ARG A 215 26.29 16.44 14.98
C ARG A 215 25.88 17.04 13.65
N ASP A 216 25.86 16.21 12.59
CA ASP A 216 25.36 16.60 11.28
C ASP A 216 23.83 16.58 11.21
N VAL A 217 23.14 16.04 12.25
CA VAL A 217 21.70 15.82 12.26
C VAL A 217 20.96 16.94 13.00
N ALA A 218 20.11 17.68 12.30
CA ALA A 218 19.12 18.57 12.90
C ALA A 218 17.90 17.76 13.34
N TRP A 219 17.63 17.72 14.64
CA TRP A 219 16.55 16.91 15.21
C TRP A 219 15.17 17.55 15.09
N ASP A 220 15.11 18.83 14.82
CA ASP A 220 13.94 19.69 14.64
C ASP A 220 13.69 20.07 13.16
N ALA A 221 14.29 19.33 12.22
CA ALA A 221 14.21 19.65 10.79
C ALA A 221 12.81 19.45 10.18
N GLY A 222 11.94 18.67 10.84
CA GLY A 222 10.59 18.37 10.38
C GLY A 222 10.01 17.16 11.08
N LEU A 223 8.76 16.83 10.74
CA LEU A 223 8.03 15.70 11.30
C LEU A 223 8.44 14.39 10.61
N GLY A 224 8.75 13.36 11.39
CA GLY A 224 9.05 12.02 10.92
C GLY A 224 7.82 11.09 10.85
N HIS A 225 6.65 11.57 11.30
CA HIS A 225 5.33 10.93 11.21
C HIS A 225 4.22 11.98 11.35
N ASP A 226 2.95 11.60 11.18
CA ASP A 226 1.80 12.50 11.40
C ASP A 226 1.46 12.59 12.90
N GLU A 227 1.98 13.60 13.58
CA GLU A 227 1.73 13.85 15.01
C GLU A 227 0.27 14.26 15.31
N SER A 228 -0.45 14.78 14.31
CA SER A 228 -1.84 15.26 14.47
C SER A 228 -2.87 14.12 14.38
N TYR A 229 -2.48 12.96 13.86
CA TYR A 229 -3.41 11.90 13.51
C TYR A 229 -4.22 11.37 14.70
N ALA A 230 -3.61 11.25 15.87
CA ALA A 230 -4.31 10.76 17.06
C ALA A 230 -5.49 11.67 17.46
N ALA A 231 -5.31 12.99 17.39
CA ALA A 231 -6.40 13.95 17.62
C ALA A 231 -7.44 13.90 16.50
N HIS A 232 -6.97 13.78 15.25
CA HIS A 232 -7.83 13.72 14.08
C HIS A 232 -8.77 12.49 14.08
N VAL A 233 -8.27 11.29 14.40
CA VAL A 233 -9.11 10.08 14.43
C VAL A 233 -10.10 10.06 15.60
N ARG A 234 -9.81 10.79 16.69
CA ARG A 234 -10.67 10.93 17.86
C ARG A 234 -11.88 11.86 17.63
N ASP A 235 -11.81 12.75 16.65
CA ASP A 235 -12.93 13.60 16.26
C ASP A 235 -13.94 12.80 15.43
N VAL A 236 -14.74 12.01 16.14
CA VAL A 236 -15.71 11.05 15.56
C VAL A 236 -16.93 11.70 14.93
N ASP A 237 -17.13 13.00 15.13
CA ASP A 237 -18.31 13.75 14.65
C ASP A 237 -18.02 14.52 13.34
N ALA A 238 -16.78 14.53 12.89
CA ALA A 238 -16.41 15.18 11.63
C ALA A 238 -16.97 14.44 10.40
N ASP A 239 -17.38 15.22 9.40
CA ASP A 239 -17.95 14.73 8.14
C ASP A 239 -16.89 14.39 7.07
N THR A 240 -15.65 14.20 7.49
CA THR A 240 -14.52 13.81 6.65
C THR A 240 -13.92 12.49 7.12
N PRO A 241 -13.24 11.72 6.24
CA PRO A 241 -12.54 10.51 6.62
C PRO A 241 -11.44 10.76 7.65
N ALA A 242 -11.18 9.77 8.51
CA ALA A 242 -10.03 9.80 9.41
C ALA A 242 -8.71 9.64 8.65
N ARG A 243 -8.74 8.91 7.55
CA ARG A 243 -7.55 8.60 6.75
C ARG A 243 -7.93 8.47 5.27
N PHE A 244 -7.22 9.22 4.44
CA PHE A 244 -7.40 9.22 3.00
C PHE A 244 -6.11 9.69 2.35
N ASN A 245 -5.63 9.01 1.32
CA ASN A 245 -4.35 9.29 0.70
C ASN A 245 -4.28 10.64 -0.06
N ALA A 246 -5.43 11.19 -0.45
CA ALA A 246 -5.52 12.53 -1.03
C ALA A 246 -5.96 13.60 -0.02
N ASP A 247 -5.62 13.45 1.24
CA ASP A 247 -5.80 14.48 2.26
C ASP A 247 -4.73 15.58 2.08
N PRO A 248 -5.11 16.82 1.71
CA PRO A 248 -4.15 17.90 1.47
C PRO A 248 -3.25 18.22 2.66
N SER A 249 -3.71 17.96 3.89
CA SER A 249 -2.93 18.20 5.10
C SER A 249 -1.72 17.26 5.24
N ARG A 250 -1.64 16.22 4.42
CA ARG A 250 -0.59 15.19 4.42
C ARG A 250 0.22 15.13 3.14
N TRP A 251 0.08 16.13 2.27
CA TRP A 251 0.97 16.27 1.12
C TRP A 251 2.16 17.13 1.49
N TYR A 252 3.33 16.55 1.38
CA TYR A 252 4.56 17.27 1.65
C TYR A 252 5.74 16.64 0.89
N GLU A 253 6.14 17.26 -0.23
CA GLU A 253 7.26 16.78 -1.03
C GLU A 253 7.18 15.28 -1.34
N ALA A 254 8.07 14.44 -0.71
CA ALA A 254 8.04 12.98 -0.92
C ALA A 254 6.74 12.33 -0.46
N SER A 255 6.09 12.87 0.59
CA SER A 255 4.81 12.35 1.09
C SER A 255 3.68 12.73 0.15
N GLY A 256 2.99 11.71 -0.39
CA GLY A 256 1.90 11.89 -1.36
C GLY A 256 2.34 12.30 -2.76
N CYS A 257 3.63 12.24 -3.09
CA CYS A 257 4.14 12.68 -4.39
C CYS A 257 3.73 11.78 -5.58
N ALA A 258 3.19 10.59 -5.34
CA ALA A 258 2.74 9.65 -6.37
C ALA A 258 3.76 9.40 -7.52
N GLY A 259 5.06 9.50 -7.21
CA GLY A 259 6.14 9.36 -8.19
C GLY A 259 6.46 10.62 -9.00
N LYS A 260 5.97 11.80 -8.59
CA LYS A 260 6.30 13.10 -9.21
C LYS A 260 7.70 13.64 -8.86
N LEU A 261 8.44 12.94 -8.00
CA LEU A 261 9.80 13.28 -7.60
C LEU A 261 10.72 12.07 -7.74
N VAL A 262 12.02 12.33 -7.93
CA VAL A 262 13.08 11.31 -7.81
C VAL A 262 13.55 11.29 -6.36
N VAL A 263 12.95 10.48 -5.51
CA VAL A 263 13.29 10.43 -4.08
C VAL A 263 14.50 9.54 -3.84
N PHE A 264 15.54 10.06 -3.17
CA PHE A 264 16.79 9.37 -2.84
C PHE A 264 16.80 8.82 -1.42
N ALA A 265 16.12 9.48 -0.49
CA ALA A 265 15.94 8.98 0.87
C ALA A 265 14.77 9.68 1.57
N VAL A 266 14.23 9.01 2.58
CA VAL A 266 13.28 9.57 3.54
C VAL A 266 13.78 9.30 4.95
N ARG A 267 13.54 10.23 5.89
CA ARG A 267 13.83 10.09 7.32
C ARG A 267 12.53 10.00 8.10
N LEU A 268 12.42 8.99 8.96
CA LEU A 268 11.19 8.60 9.62
C LEU A 268 11.41 8.34 11.10
N ASP A 269 10.39 8.58 11.91
CA ASP A 269 10.37 8.12 13.29
C ASP A 269 10.15 6.60 13.36
N THR A 270 10.66 6.03 14.42
CA THR A 270 10.37 4.64 14.83
C THR A 270 9.77 4.65 16.22
N PHE A 271 9.11 3.57 16.61
CA PHE A 271 8.35 3.52 17.84
C PHE A 271 8.78 2.34 18.72
N PRO A 272 8.65 2.43 20.04
CA PRO A 272 8.84 1.26 20.90
C PRO A 272 7.85 0.15 20.55
N ILE A 273 8.31 -1.09 20.57
CA ILE A 273 7.41 -2.24 20.47
C ILE A 273 6.61 -2.35 21.76
N GLU A 274 5.29 -2.43 21.64
CA GLU A 274 4.42 -2.66 22.80
C GLU A 274 4.65 -4.06 23.35
N LYS A 275 4.92 -4.12 24.65
CA LYS A 275 5.13 -5.37 25.37
C LYS A 275 3.78 -5.91 25.88
N ASP A 276 3.54 -7.19 25.66
CA ASP A 276 2.39 -7.93 26.18
C ASP A 276 1.01 -7.27 25.87
N PRO A 277 0.75 -6.91 24.60
CA PRO A 277 -0.53 -6.31 24.24
C PRO A 277 -1.68 -7.29 24.47
N ALA A 278 -2.82 -6.78 24.96
CA ALA A 278 -4.06 -7.56 25.07
C ALA A 278 -4.86 -7.49 23.76
N VAL A 279 -5.55 -8.58 23.44
CA VAL A 279 -6.46 -8.65 22.29
C VAL A 279 -7.83 -9.10 22.78
N PHE A 280 -8.86 -8.35 22.38
CA PHE A 280 -10.26 -8.68 22.61
C PHE A 280 -10.93 -9.04 21.29
N TYR A 281 -11.68 -10.14 21.30
CA TYR A 281 -12.45 -10.60 20.17
C TYR A 281 -13.94 -10.39 20.46
N VAL A 282 -14.58 -9.51 19.70
CA VAL A 282 -15.99 -9.15 19.83
C VAL A 282 -16.79 -9.78 18.69
N GLY A 283 -17.96 -10.32 18.97
CA GLY A 283 -18.92 -10.82 18.00
C GLY A 283 -20.30 -10.24 18.25
N THR A 284 -20.99 -9.82 17.19
CA THR A 284 -22.38 -9.32 17.25
C THR A 284 -23.12 -9.54 15.94
N ASN A 285 -24.47 -9.50 15.97
CA ASN A 285 -25.33 -9.47 14.80
C ASN A 285 -25.89 -8.06 14.52
N ASP A 286 -25.58 -7.08 15.38
CA ASP A 286 -25.99 -5.69 15.21
C ASP A 286 -24.75 -4.79 14.95
N PRO A 287 -24.56 -4.27 13.73
CA PRO A 287 -23.44 -3.37 13.42
C PRO A 287 -23.45 -2.08 14.23
N ALA A 288 -24.60 -1.65 14.77
CA ALA A 288 -24.70 -0.46 15.64
C ALA A 288 -23.96 -0.65 16.97
N GLU A 289 -23.88 -1.89 17.49
CA GLU A 289 -23.11 -2.19 18.68
C GLU A 289 -21.60 -1.95 18.46
N LEU A 290 -21.09 -2.30 17.29
CA LEU A 290 -19.69 -2.02 16.94
C LEU A 290 -19.45 -0.50 16.79
N GLN A 291 -20.40 0.24 16.22
CA GLN A 291 -20.30 1.70 16.12
C GLN A 291 -20.27 2.37 17.50
N ALA A 292 -21.11 1.90 18.43
CA ALA A 292 -21.07 2.39 19.80
C ALA A 292 -19.72 2.11 20.49
N ILE A 293 -19.16 0.91 20.29
CA ILE A 293 -17.82 0.55 20.76
C ILE A 293 -16.77 1.49 20.15
N ARG A 294 -16.82 1.72 18.83
CA ARG A 294 -15.90 2.62 18.14
C ARG A 294 -15.91 4.02 18.76
N ARG A 295 -17.10 4.62 18.85
CA ARG A 295 -17.24 5.97 19.40
C ARG A 295 -16.73 6.06 20.84
N HIS A 296 -17.09 5.11 21.69
CA HIS A 296 -16.61 5.08 23.08
C HIS A 296 -15.09 4.97 23.16
N VAL A 297 -14.51 4.00 22.45
CA VAL A 297 -13.05 3.75 22.46
C VAL A 297 -12.26 4.98 21.99
N LEU A 298 -12.69 5.62 20.91
CA LEU A 298 -12.00 6.78 20.36
C LEU A 298 -12.13 8.05 21.21
N THR A 299 -13.26 8.24 21.93
CA THR A 299 -13.54 9.48 22.64
C THR A 299 -13.29 9.41 24.16
N ARG A 300 -13.30 8.23 24.76
CA ARG A 300 -13.26 8.07 26.22
C ARG A 300 -11.98 7.43 26.74
N PHE A 301 -11.28 6.65 25.93
CA PHE A 301 -10.06 6.02 26.38
C PHE A 301 -8.86 6.96 26.29
N GLU A 302 -8.00 6.90 27.29
CA GLU A 302 -6.76 7.67 27.35
C GLU A 302 -5.84 7.38 26.15
N GLU A 303 -5.66 6.08 25.87
CA GLU A 303 -4.85 5.62 24.74
C GLU A 303 -5.74 5.08 23.62
N LEU A 304 -5.34 5.36 22.39
CA LEU A 304 -5.92 4.70 21.22
C LEU A 304 -5.52 3.21 21.18
N PRO A 305 -6.38 2.32 20.70
CA PRO A 305 -5.97 0.96 20.37
C PRO A 305 -4.76 0.95 19.45
N ILE A 306 -3.92 -0.07 19.56
CA ILE A 306 -2.83 -0.31 18.62
C ILE A 306 -3.41 -0.61 17.24
N ALA A 307 -4.44 -1.47 17.20
CA ALA A 307 -5.15 -1.84 15.98
C ALA A 307 -6.59 -2.27 16.30
N GLY A 308 -7.47 -2.13 15.31
CA GLY A 308 -8.83 -2.64 15.39
C GLY A 308 -9.28 -3.12 14.02
N GLU A 309 -9.41 -4.43 13.87
CA GLU A 309 -9.70 -5.08 12.61
C GLU A 309 -11.11 -5.67 12.61
N TYR A 310 -11.88 -5.29 11.60
CA TYR A 310 -13.20 -5.82 11.35
C TYR A 310 -13.19 -6.92 10.30
N MET A 311 -14.07 -7.90 10.46
CA MET A 311 -14.32 -8.94 9.47
C MET A 311 -15.77 -9.41 9.54
N HIS A 312 -16.48 -9.42 8.41
CA HIS A 312 -17.78 -10.05 8.29
C HIS A 312 -17.65 -11.58 8.16
N ARG A 313 -18.69 -12.33 8.58
CA ARG A 313 -18.71 -13.80 8.54
C ARG A 313 -18.39 -14.38 7.15
N ASP A 314 -18.87 -13.77 6.07
CA ASP A 314 -18.55 -14.24 4.71
C ASP A 314 -17.05 -14.15 4.42
N ALA A 315 -16.40 -13.06 4.84
CA ALA A 315 -14.96 -12.91 4.73
C ALA A 315 -14.22 -13.91 5.63
N PHE A 316 -14.74 -14.19 6.83
CA PHE A 316 -14.21 -15.20 7.73
C PHE A 316 -14.20 -16.58 7.06
N ASP A 317 -15.34 -17.00 6.48
CA ASP A 317 -15.50 -18.31 5.83
C ASP A 317 -14.60 -18.48 4.61
N ILE A 318 -14.51 -17.44 3.79
CA ILE A 318 -13.64 -17.45 2.62
C ILE A 318 -12.17 -17.50 3.04
N ALA A 319 -11.77 -16.73 4.06
CA ALA A 319 -10.41 -16.76 4.60
C ALA A 319 -10.06 -18.14 5.19
N GLU A 320 -10.96 -18.76 5.96
CA GLU A 320 -10.75 -20.08 6.54
C GLU A 320 -10.58 -21.16 5.45
N LYS A 321 -11.37 -21.09 4.37
CA LYS A 321 -11.41 -22.12 3.33
C LYS A 321 -10.34 -21.93 2.25
N TYR A 322 -10.12 -20.71 1.81
CA TYR A 322 -9.27 -20.38 0.65
C TYR A 322 -7.97 -19.67 1.01
N GLY A 323 -7.80 -19.22 2.25
CA GLY A 323 -6.58 -18.62 2.79
C GLY A 323 -5.71 -19.56 3.63
N LYS A 324 -6.08 -20.83 3.75
CA LYS A 324 -5.52 -21.79 4.69
C LYS A 324 -4.03 -22.07 4.50
N ASP A 325 -3.56 -22.14 3.26
CA ASP A 325 -2.16 -22.32 2.92
C ASP A 325 -1.33 -21.08 3.26
N THR A 326 -1.80 -19.89 2.93
CA THR A 326 -1.18 -18.60 3.31
C THR A 326 -1.08 -18.48 4.82
N PHE A 327 -2.18 -18.78 5.53
CA PHE A 327 -2.21 -18.82 6.98
C PHE A 327 -1.16 -19.77 7.57
N ALA A 328 -1.10 -21.03 7.05
CA ALA A 328 -0.15 -22.03 7.50
C ALA A 328 1.30 -21.62 7.25
N VAL A 329 1.60 -21.07 6.06
CA VAL A 329 2.96 -20.60 5.75
C VAL A 329 3.38 -19.49 6.71
N ILE A 330 2.55 -18.48 6.92
CA ILE A 330 2.89 -17.38 7.85
C ILE A 330 3.04 -17.89 9.28
N ARG A 331 2.15 -18.77 9.73
CA ARG A 331 2.17 -19.31 11.09
C ARG A 331 3.42 -20.16 11.38
N TYR A 332 3.78 -21.05 10.46
CA TYR A 332 4.82 -22.06 10.71
C TYR A 332 6.19 -21.70 10.13
N LEU A 333 6.22 -20.93 9.03
CA LEU A 333 7.45 -20.57 8.33
C LEU A 333 7.80 -19.08 8.45
N GLY A 334 6.81 -18.24 8.80
CA GLY A 334 6.98 -16.80 8.92
C GLY A 334 6.73 -16.04 7.61
N THR A 335 6.56 -14.72 7.73
CA THR A 335 6.25 -13.83 6.60
C THR A 335 7.37 -13.75 5.56
N HIS A 336 8.62 -14.01 5.94
CA HIS A 336 9.79 -13.96 5.04
C HIS A 336 9.74 -14.99 3.89
N TRP A 337 8.93 -16.05 4.01
CA TRP A 337 8.72 -17.03 2.94
C TRP A 337 7.68 -16.59 1.89
N MET A 338 6.86 -15.59 2.21
CA MET A 338 5.80 -15.12 1.32
C MET A 338 6.32 -14.64 -0.05
N PRO A 339 7.40 -13.82 -0.14
CA PRO A 339 7.94 -13.40 -1.43
C PRO A 339 8.38 -14.57 -2.31
N LEU A 340 8.98 -15.59 -1.70
CA LEU A 340 9.40 -16.81 -2.41
C LEU A 340 8.18 -17.58 -2.94
N MET A 341 7.17 -17.78 -2.11
CA MET A 341 5.91 -18.44 -2.48
C MET A 341 5.22 -17.75 -3.68
N PHE A 342 5.09 -16.41 -3.60
CA PHE A 342 4.52 -15.64 -4.71
C PHE A 342 5.36 -15.72 -5.99
N SER A 343 6.70 -15.74 -5.86
CA SER A 343 7.60 -15.92 -6.99
C SER A 343 7.44 -17.28 -7.67
N ILE A 344 7.36 -18.36 -6.88
CA ILE A 344 7.14 -19.72 -7.39
C ILE A 344 5.77 -19.80 -8.07
N LYS A 345 4.71 -19.30 -7.42
CA LYS A 345 3.36 -19.25 -8.00
C LYS A 345 3.34 -18.50 -9.32
N SER A 346 3.94 -17.30 -9.37
CA SER A 346 4.00 -16.48 -10.58
C SER A 346 4.73 -17.18 -11.73
N ARG A 347 5.80 -17.93 -11.44
CA ARG A 347 6.52 -18.74 -12.45
C ARG A 347 5.67 -19.91 -12.93
N ALA A 348 4.97 -20.60 -12.03
CA ALA A 348 4.06 -21.68 -12.38
C ALA A 348 2.91 -21.17 -13.27
N ASP A 349 2.29 -20.03 -12.90
CA ASP A 349 1.23 -19.40 -13.71
C ASP A 349 1.74 -18.93 -15.09
N ALA A 350 2.98 -18.46 -15.20
CA ALA A 350 3.60 -18.08 -16.46
C ALA A 350 3.87 -19.31 -17.35
N LEU A 351 4.24 -20.45 -16.77
CA LEU A 351 4.46 -21.70 -17.48
C LEU A 351 3.13 -22.29 -17.98
N THR A 352 2.09 -22.31 -17.13
CA THR A 352 0.76 -22.83 -17.50
C THR A 352 0.12 -22.02 -18.62
N ARG A 353 0.30 -20.69 -18.64
CA ARG A 353 -0.18 -19.86 -19.77
C ARG A 353 0.48 -20.18 -21.11
N ARG A 354 1.68 -20.74 -21.12
CA ARG A 354 2.34 -21.20 -22.36
C ARG A 354 1.80 -22.53 -22.84
N LEU A 355 1.25 -23.33 -21.93
CA LEU A 355 0.73 -24.67 -22.20
C LEU A 355 -0.81 -24.60 -22.29
N ARG A 356 -1.34 -24.27 -23.46
CA ARG A 356 -2.77 -24.02 -23.73
C ARG A 356 -3.74 -25.15 -23.33
N PHE A 357 -3.22 -26.35 -23.08
CA PHE A 357 -4.02 -27.50 -22.65
C PHE A 357 -4.19 -27.58 -21.13
N LEU A 358 -3.48 -26.78 -20.35
CA LEU A 358 -3.61 -26.73 -18.89
C LEU A 358 -4.68 -25.71 -18.48
N PRO A 359 -5.43 -26.00 -17.39
CA PRO A 359 -6.41 -25.06 -16.86
C PRO A 359 -5.75 -23.73 -16.47
N LEU A 360 -6.40 -22.63 -16.80
CA LEU A 360 -6.07 -21.34 -16.21
C LEU A 360 -6.14 -21.47 -14.67
N HIS A 361 -5.22 -20.83 -13.95
CA HIS A 361 -5.13 -20.89 -12.48
C HIS A 361 -4.79 -22.28 -11.89
N LEU A 362 -4.09 -23.14 -12.64
CA LEU A 362 -3.72 -24.48 -12.16
C LEU A 362 -2.99 -24.45 -10.81
N ALA A 363 -2.10 -23.46 -10.59
CA ALA A 363 -1.40 -23.29 -9.32
C ALA A 363 -2.37 -23.08 -8.14
N ASP A 364 -3.41 -22.26 -8.34
CA ASP A 364 -4.45 -22.02 -7.32
C ASP A 364 -5.29 -23.29 -7.05
N LEU A 365 -5.63 -24.04 -8.08
CA LEU A 365 -6.37 -25.30 -7.95
C LEU A 365 -5.57 -26.35 -7.18
N VAL A 366 -4.28 -26.50 -7.48
CA VAL A 366 -3.38 -27.44 -6.79
C VAL A 366 -3.21 -27.04 -5.33
N LEU A 367 -2.91 -25.76 -5.07
CA LEU A 367 -2.76 -25.26 -3.70
C LEU A 367 -4.06 -25.41 -2.90
N GLN A 368 -5.23 -25.16 -3.52
CA GLN A 368 -6.52 -25.40 -2.88
C GLN A 368 -6.77 -26.88 -2.61
N GLY A 369 -6.35 -27.77 -3.50
CA GLY A 369 -6.39 -29.22 -3.28
C GLY A 369 -5.56 -29.63 -2.07
N ILE A 370 -4.32 -29.16 -1.99
CA ILE A 370 -3.42 -29.42 -0.87
C ILE A 370 -3.96 -28.84 0.44
N SER A 371 -4.51 -27.62 0.40
CA SER A 371 -5.02 -26.92 1.60
C SER A 371 -6.16 -27.69 2.29
N ARG A 372 -6.90 -28.56 1.57
CA ARG A 372 -7.95 -29.40 2.16
C ARG A 372 -7.41 -30.42 3.19
N PHE A 373 -6.15 -30.83 3.04
CA PHE A 373 -5.49 -31.76 3.97
C PHE A 373 -4.84 -31.09 5.16
N LEU A 374 -4.74 -29.75 5.17
CA LEU A 374 -4.25 -29.01 6.32
C LEU A 374 -5.27 -29.06 7.47
N PRO A 375 -4.83 -29.22 8.73
CA PRO A 375 -5.71 -29.21 9.89
C PRO A 375 -6.44 -27.87 10.04
N ARG A 376 -7.44 -27.84 10.90
CA ARG A 376 -8.08 -26.58 11.31
C ARG A 376 -7.04 -25.69 11.99
N GLN A 377 -6.98 -24.43 11.56
CA GLN A 377 -5.95 -23.49 12.00
C GLN A 377 -6.45 -22.56 13.12
N LEU A 378 -7.76 -22.35 13.19
CA LEU A 378 -8.38 -21.39 14.11
C LEU A 378 -8.74 -22.02 15.45
N PRO A 379 -8.63 -21.27 16.56
CA PRO A 379 -9.13 -21.69 17.87
C PRO A 379 -10.64 -21.95 17.85
N ARG A 380 -11.07 -22.93 18.65
CA ARG A 380 -12.48 -23.29 18.73
C ARG A 380 -13.37 -22.10 19.13
N ARG A 381 -12.92 -21.27 20.05
CA ARG A 381 -13.66 -20.06 20.47
C ARG A 381 -13.98 -19.11 19.30
N MET A 382 -13.07 -18.95 18.35
CA MET A 382 -13.30 -18.11 17.17
C MET A 382 -14.34 -18.75 16.24
N THR A 383 -14.29 -20.07 16.03
CA THR A 383 -15.30 -20.77 15.21
C THR A 383 -16.66 -20.80 15.89
N ASP A 384 -16.73 -20.93 17.22
CA ASP A 384 -17.97 -20.83 17.99
C ASP A 384 -18.60 -19.42 17.87
N TYR A 385 -17.76 -18.37 17.80
CA TYR A 385 -18.22 -16.99 17.57
C TYR A 385 -18.71 -16.80 16.14
N ARG A 386 -18.00 -17.32 15.16
CA ARG A 386 -18.40 -17.33 13.74
C ARG A 386 -19.78 -17.97 13.56
N ASP A 387 -20.08 -19.05 14.27
CA ASP A 387 -21.37 -19.74 14.14
C ASP A 387 -22.52 -18.94 14.74
N ARG A 388 -22.25 -18.03 15.70
CA ARG A 388 -23.25 -17.22 16.39
C ARG A 388 -23.43 -15.81 15.83
N TYR A 389 -22.36 -15.21 15.27
CA TYR A 389 -22.32 -13.80 14.93
C TYR A 389 -21.94 -13.58 13.47
N GLU A 390 -22.45 -12.48 12.90
CA GLU A 390 -22.11 -12.03 11.53
C GLU A 390 -20.94 -11.06 11.49
N HIS A 391 -20.82 -10.23 12.54
CA HIS A 391 -19.79 -9.19 12.63
C HIS A 391 -18.76 -9.54 13.68
N HIS A 392 -17.48 -9.47 13.32
CA HIS A 392 -16.35 -9.76 14.18
C HIS A 392 -15.42 -8.56 14.24
N LEU A 393 -15.01 -8.16 15.45
CA LEU A 393 -14.06 -7.08 15.68
C LEU A 393 -12.96 -7.56 16.62
N MET A 394 -11.70 -7.42 16.17
CA MET A 394 -10.51 -7.70 16.95
C MET A 394 -9.90 -6.37 17.40
N ILE A 395 -9.82 -6.16 18.71
CA ILE A 395 -9.28 -4.94 19.33
C ILE A 395 -7.96 -5.28 20.00
N LYS A 396 -6.86 -4.69 19.54
CA LYS A 396 -5.54 -4.83 20.14
C LYS A 396 -5.19 -3.55 20.89
N VAL A 397 -4.84 -3.67 22.17
CA VAL A 397 -4.52 -2.53 23.05
C VAL A 397 -3.23 -2.77 23.81
N SER A 398 -2.65 -1.69 24.37
CA SER A 398 -1.53 -1.79 25.30
C SER A 398 -1.91 -2.57 26.56
N ALA A 399 -0.94 -3.13 27.25
CA ALA A 399 -1.16 -3.84 28.50
C ALA A 399 -1.90 -2.96 29.54
N ARG A 400 -1.61 -1.65 29.56
CA ARG A 400 -2.27 -0.68 30.46
C ARG A 400 -3.77 -0.53 30.19
N MET A 401 -4.16 -0.63 28.93
CA MET A 401 -5.55 -0.49 28.51
C MET A 401 -6.36 -1.79 28.61
N ALA A 402 -5.75 -2.92 28.96
CA ALA A 402 -6.45 -4.21 29.02
C ALA A 402 -7.61 -4.22 30.01
N ALA A 403 -7.41 -3.74 31.25
CA ALA A 403 -8.46 -3.69 32.25
C ALA A 403 -9.58 -2.67 31.89
N PRO A 404 -9.30 -1.42 31.53
CA PRO A 404 -10.34 -0.47 31.09
C PRO A 404 -11.20 -0.99 29.92
N VAL A 405 -10.59 -1.65 28.94
CA VAL A 405 -11.32 -2.20 27.78
C VAL A 405 -12.19 -3.38 28.20
N ARG A 406 -11.68 -4.29 29.03
CA ARG A 406 -12.44 -5.43 29.56
C ARG A 406 -13.67 -4.97 30.35
N ASP A 407 -13.48 -4.00 31.23
CA ASP A 407 -14.57 -3.47 32.08
C ASP A 407 -15.65 -2.80 31.23
N TYR A 408 -15.25 -2.00 30.27
CA TYR A 408 -16.19 -1.37 29.33
C TYR A 408 -16.94 -2.41 28.49
N LEU A 409 -16.26 -3.37 27.87
CA LEU A 409 -16.90 -4.41 27.06
C LEU A 409 -17.84 -5.28 27.90
N SER A 410 -17.46 -5.62 29.14
CA SER A 410 -18.30 -6.37 30.06
C SER A 410 -19.58 -5.61 30.41
N GLY A 411 -19.46 -4.32 30.73
CA GLY A 411 -20.60 -3.47 31.07
C GLY A 411 -21.51 -3.19 29.87
N TYR A 412 -20.96 -2.98 28.70
CA TYR A 412 -21.71 -2.67 27.48
C TYR A 412 -22.39 -3.92 26.90
N LEU A 413 -21.59 -4.96 26.57
CA LEU A 413 -22.08 -6.19 25.93
C LEU A 413 -22.89 -7.09 26.87
N GLY A 414 -22.78 -6.92 28.21
CA GLY A 414 -23.66 -7.57 29.15
C GLY A 414 -25.14 -7.13 29.07
N ARG A 415 -25.43 -6.04 28.32
CA ARG A 415 -26.78 -5.51 28.07
C ARG A 415 -27.16 -5.51 26.60
N ALA A 416 -26.25 -5.92 25.72
CA ALA A 416 -26.38 -5.95 24.27
C ALA A 416 -26.57 -7.38 23.76
N SER A 417 -26.74 -7.55 22.45
CA SER A 417 -26.91 -8.87 21.81
C SER A 417 -25.59 -9.57 21.55
N GLY A 418 -24.51 -8.80 21.40
CA GLY A 418 -23.16 -9.29 21.16
C GLY A 418 -22.48 -9.85 22.41
N SER A 419 -21.32 -10.41 22.22
CA SER A 419 -20.44 -10.86 23.30
C SER A 419 -18.97 -10.67 22.93
N PHE A 420 -18.07 -10.87 23.90
CA PHE A 420 -16.64 -10.82 23.67
C PHE A 420 -15.89 -11.85 24.50
N PHE A 421 -14.65 -12.06 24.13
CA PHE A 421 -13.67 -12.73 24.97
C PHE A 421 -12.30 -12.08 24.84
N GLU A 422 -11.53 -12.12 25.92
CA GLU A 422 -10.12 -11.78 25.89
C GLU A 422 -9.34 -12.98 25.35
N CYS A 423 -8.55 -12.72 24.32
CA CYS A 423 -7.73 -13.73 23.66
C CYS A 423 -6.50 -14.08 24.50
N THR A 424 -6.10 -15.33 24.48
CA THR A 424 -4.72 -15.67 24.81
C THR A 424 -3.77 -15.03 23.77
N PRO A 425 -2.47 -14.84 24.07
CA PRO A 425 -1.52 -14.28 23.11
C PRO A 425 -1.52 -15.02 21.76
N GLU A 426 -1.66 -16.35 21.77
CA GLU A 426 -1.73 -17.15 20.56
C GLU A 426 -3.07 -16.93 19.79
N GLU A 427 -4.21 -16.91 20.49
CA GLU A 427 -5.51 -16.62 19.87
C GLU A 427 -5.49 -15.24 19.20
N GLY A 428 -4.93 -14.22 19.87
CA GLY A 428 -4.81 -12.88 19.33
C GLY A 428 -3.99 -12.83 18.03
N LYS A 429 -2.85 -13.51 18.01
CA LYS A 429 -2.02 -13.63 16.78
C LYS A 429 -2.80 -14.29 15.64
N LEU A 430 -3.51 -15.39 15.94
CA LEU A 430 -4.27 -16.14 14.95
C LEU A 430 -5.47 -15.36 14.42
N ALA A 431 -6.13 -14.54 15.26
CA ALA A 431 -7.23 -13.68 14.85
C ALA A 431 -6.78 -12.63 13.81
N PHE A 432 -5.70 -11.92 14.09
CA PHE A 432 -5.15 -10.95 13.14
C PHE A 432 -4.60 -11.61 11.86
N LEU A 433 -3.97 -12.78 11.98
CA LEU A 433 -3.50 -13.54 10.83
C LEU A 433 -4.66 -14.02 9.94
N HIS A 434 -5.77 -14.44 10.55
CA HIS A 434 -6.98 -14.84 9.82
C HIS A 434 -7.56 -13.67 9.03
N ARG A 435 -7.69 -12.50 9.66
CA ARG A 435 -8.13 -11.27 8.99
C ARG A 435 -7.18 -10.91 7.82
N PHE A 436 -5.87 -11.01 8.03
CA PHE A 436 -4.88 -10.75 7.00
C PHE A 436 -5.03 -11.69 5.78
N ALA A 437 -5.38 -12.95 6.00
CA ALA A 437 -5.53 -13.92 4.92
C ALA A 437 -6.72 -13.65 3.99
N ALA A 438 -7.69 -12.81 4.38
CA ALA A 438 -8.94 -12.58 3.65
C ALA A 438 -8.72 -12.08 2.21
N ALA A 439 -7.86 -11.07 2.01
CA ALA A 439 -7.59 -10.50 0.69
C ALA A 439 -7.01 -11.53 -0.30
N GLY A 440 -6.05 -12.36 0.17
CA GLY A 440 -5.50 -13.45 -0.64
C GLY A 440 -6.51 -14.55 -0.93
N ALA A 441 -7.40 -14.81 0.02
CA ALA A 441 -8.46 -15.81 -0.10
C ALA A 441 -9.52 -15.44 -1.14
N ALA A 442 -9.85 -14.15 -1.28
CA ALA A 442 -10.75 -13.65 -2.32
C ALA A 442 -10.23 -13.99 -3.74
N ILE A 443 -8.94 -13.71 -3.97
CA ILE A 443 -8.27 -14.04 -5.25
C ILE A 443 -8.30 -15.56 -5.51
N ARG A 444 -8.02 -16.37 -4.49
CA ARG A 444 -8.07 -17.82 -4.59
C ARG A 444 -9.50 -18.32 -4.87
N TYR A 445 -10.49 -17.75 -4.18
CA TYR A 445 -11.89 -18.07 -4.41
C TYR A 445 -12.28 -17.86 -5.89
N ARG A 446 -11.99 -16.68 -6.42
CA ARG A 446 -12.26 -16.35 -7.83
C ARG A 446 -11.56 -17.32 -8.78
N ALA A 447 -10.28 -17.66 -8.54
CA ALA A 447 -9.53 -18.59 -9.38
C ALA A 447 -10.11 -20.02 -9.38
N VAL A 448 -10.53 -20.50 -8.22
CA VAL A 448 -11.16 -21.83 -8.07
C VAL A 448 -12.55 -21.88 -8.70
N HIS A 449 -13.30 -20.78 -8.64
CA HIS A 449 -14.66 -20.65 -9.16
C HIS A 449 -14.72 -19.91 -10.51
N ALA A 450 -13.66 -19.94 -11.31
CA ALA A 450 -13.55 -19.20 -12.58
C ALA A 450 -14.64 -19.50 -13.62
N LYS A 451 -15.39 -20.60 -13.46
CA LYS A 451 -16.58 -20.90 -14.30
C LYS A 451 -17.80 -20.06 -13.93
N GLN A 452 -17.89 -19.58 -12.70
CA GLN A 452 -19.02 -18.82 -12.13
C GLN A 452 -18.65 -17.37 -11.86
N ALA A 453 -17.39 -17.12 -11.54
CA ALA A 453 -16.85 -15.80 -11.22
C ALA A 453 -16.13 -15.18 -12.42
N GLU A 454 -16.48 -13.95 -12.76
CA GLU A 454 -15.78 -13.18 -13.80
C GLU A 454 -14.51 -12.59 -13.25
N ASP A 455 -14.63 -11.65 -12.32
CA ASP A 455 -13.50 -10.99 -11.67
C ASP A 455 -13.89 -10.48 -10.27
N ILE A 456 -13.03 -9.72 -9.65
CA ILE A 456 -13.22 -9.10 -8.34
C ILE A 456 -13.18 -7.59 -8.50
N VAL A 457 -14.22 -6.90 -8.05
CA VAL A 457 -14.17 -5.47 -7.72
C VAL A 457 -13.60 -5.36 -6.31
N ALA A 458 -12.46 -4.71 -6.18
CA ALA A 458 -11.80 -4.51 -4.89
C ALA A 458 -11.80 -3.01 -4.56
N LEU A 459 -12.69 -2.60 -3.69
CA LEU A 459 -12.81 -1.22 -3.22
C LEU A 459 -12.09 -1.01 -1.89
N ASP A 460 -11.35 0.07 -1.83
CA ASP A 460 -10.66 0.55 -0.65
C ASP A 460 -11.29 1.90 -0.26
N VAL A 461 -12.17 1.87 0.73
CA VAL A 461 -13.12 2.94 1.01
C VAL A 461 -12.85 3.57 2.37
N ALA A 462 -12.64 4.88 2.41
CA ALA A 462 -12.62 5.68 3.63
C ALA A 462 -13.99 6.32 3.86
N LEU A 463 -14.73 5.84 4.86
CA LEU A 463 -15.99 6.44 5.27
C LEU A 463 -15.75 7.69 6.11
N ARG A 464 -16.74 8.59 6.17
CA ARG A 464 -16.70 9.74 7.07
C ARG A 464 -16.61 9.27 8.53
N ARG A 465 -15.99 10.06 9.39
CA ARG A 465 -15.86 9.74 10.81
C ARG A 465 -17.20 9.68 11.53
N ASN A 466 -18.16 10.48 11.10
CA ASN A 466 -19.54 10.54 11.60
C ASN A 466 -20.52 9.60 10.89
N ASP A 467 -20.06 8.70 10.02
CA ASP A 467 -20.93 7.73 9.33
C ASP A 467 -21.36 6.64 10.30
N ASP A 468 -22.56 6.77 10.87
CA ASP A 468 -23.12 5.80 11.82
C ASP A 468 -23.68 4.55 11.12
N ASP A 469 -24.11 4.66 9.85
CA ASP A 469 -24.53 3.53 9.00
C ASP A 469 -23.34 3.00 8.16
N TRP A 470 -22.28 2.63 8.87
CA TRP A 470 -21.00 2.24 8.29
C TRP A 470 -21.05 0.93 7.48
N PHE A 471 -21.96 0.00 7.83
CA PHE A 471 -22.10 -1.28 7.15
C PHE A 471 -22.87 -1.11 5.84
N GLU A 472 -22.27 -1.51 4.73
CA GLU A 472 -22.84 -1.28 3.40
C GLU A 472 -24.02 -2.18 3.09
N ARG A 473 -25.07 -1.59 2.53
CA ARG A 473 -26.22 -2.27 1.94
C ARG A 473 -26.30 -1.90 0.47
N LEU A 474 -25.99 -2.87 -0.39
CA LEU A 474 -26.06 -2.66 -1.83
C LEU A 474 -27.51 -2.63 -2.34
N ALA A 475 -27.74 -1.83 -3.38
CA ALA A 475 -29.00 -1.88 -4.13
C ALA A 475 -29.19 -3.28 -4.76
N PRO A 476 -30.43 -3.80 -4.82
CA PRO A 476 -30.72 -5.15 -5.36
C PRO A 476 -30.16 -5.37 -6.77
N GLU A 477 -30.13 -4.34 -7.60
CA GLU A 477 -29.62 -4.39 -8.98
C GLU A 477 -28.12 -4.70 -9.02
N ILE A 478 -27.34 -4.15 -8.08
CA ILE A 478 -25.91 -4.42 -7.95
C ILE A 478 -25.70 -5.77 -7.27
N ASP A 479 -26.41 -6.01 -6.15
CA ASP A 479 -26.26 -7.25 -5.37
C ASP A 479 -26.54 -8.50 -6.21
N SER A 480 -27.50 -8.43 -7.13
CA SER A 480 -27.84 -9.52 -8.04
C SER A 480 -26.70 -9.95 -8.97
N LYS A 481 -25.72 -9.05 -9.23
CA LYS A 481 -24.53 -9.28 -10.07
C LYS A 481 -23.38 -9.94 -9.32
N LEU A 482 -23.48 -10.07 -8.00
CA LEU A 482 -22.41 -10.54 -7.13
C LEU A 482 -22.64 -11.97 -6.66
N ILE A 483 -21.56 -12.73 -6.50
CA ILE A 483 -21.58 -14.08 -5.91
C ILE A 483 -21.40 -13.98 -4.39
N VAL A 484 -20.40 -13.20 -3.95
CA VAL A 484 -20.05 -13.01 -2.55
C VAL A 484 -19.47 -11.64 -2.33
N LYS A 485 -19.69 -11.09 -1.14
CA LYS A 485 -19.21 -9.80 -0.67
C LYS A 485 -18.33 -10.04 0.55
N LEU A 486 -17.10 -9.58 0.49
CA LEU A 486 -16.12 -9.77 1.56
C LEU A 486 -15.86 -8.42 2.21
N TYR A 487 -16.50 -8.18 3.36
CA TYR A 487 -16.34 -6.95 4.13
C TYR A 487 -15.34 -7.16 5.26
N TYR A 488 -14.29 -6.38 5.25
CA TYR A 488 -13.27 -6.33 6.28
C TYR A 488 -12.54 -4.99 6.24
N GLY A 489 -11.86 -4.59 7.30
CA GLY A 489 -11.19 -3.29 7.28
C GLY A 489 -10.60 -2.87 8.61
N HIS A 490 -9.99 -1.68 8.61
CA HIS A 490 -9.47 -0.99 9.77
C HIS A 490 -10.59 -0.20 10.45
N PHE A 491 -11.29 -0.84 11.38
CA PHE A 491 -12.59 -0.39 11.86
C PHE A 491 -12.56 0.99 12.52
N PHE A 492 -11.61 1.24 13.41
CA PHE A 492 -11.61 2.49 14.18
C PHE A 492 -11.38 3.74 13.31
N CYS A 493 -10.65 3.63 12.22
CA CYS A 493 -10.49 4.74 11.27
C CYS A 493 -11.50 4.72 10.10
N HIS A 494 -12.48 3.80 10.13
CA HIS A 494 -13.48 3.63 9.07
C HIS A 494 -12.89 3.46 7.67
N VAL A 495 -11.78 2.73 7.57
CA VAL A 495 -11.22 2.30 6.28
C VAL A 495 -11.63 0.86 6.02
N MET A 496 -12.47 0.66 4.99
CA MET A 496 -13.03 -0.63 4.65
C MET A 496 -12.41 -1.16 3.36
N HIS A 497 -11.92 -2.38 3.43
CA HIS A 497 -11.50 -3.14 2.26
C HIS A 497 -12.67 -4.05 1.88
N GLN A 498 -13.16 -3.89 0.67
CA GLN A 498 -14.35 -4.60 0.20
C GLN A 498 -14.04 -5.30 -1.10
N ASP A 499 -14.07 -6.64 -1.08
CA ASP A 499 -13.90 -7.45 -2.30
C ASP A 499 -15.27 -8.02 -2.72
N TYR A 500 -15.69 -7.71 -3.93
CA TYR A 500 -16.94 -8.17 -4.52
C TYR A 500 -16.63 -9.11 -5.67
N VAL A 501 -17.04 -10.37 -5.54
CA VAL A 501 -16.83 -11.35 -6.60
C VAL A 501 -17.98 -11.26 -7.59
N VAL A 502 -17.70 -10.79 -8.79
CA VAL A 502 -18.67 -10.56 -9.87
C VAL A 502 -19.03 -11.88 -10.56
N LYS A 503 -20.33 -12.10 -10.80
CA LYS A 503 -20.85 -13.25 -11.53
C LYS A 503 -20.37 -13.26 -12.98
N LYS A 504 -20.21 -14.46 -13.52
CA LYS A 504 -19.92 -14.66 -14.95
C LYS A 504 -20.98 -14.01 -15.82
N GLY A 505 -20.54 -13.28 -16.85
CA GLY A 505 -21.41 -12.56 -17.79
C GLY A 505 -21.61 -11.08 -17.45
N PHE A 506 -21.11 -10.58 -16.32
CA PHE A 506 -21.06 -9.15 -15.99
C PHE A 506 -19.61 -8.66 -16.05
N ASN A 507 -19.41 -7.41 -16.49
CA ASN A 507 -18.11 -6.78 -16.48
C ASN A 507 -17.84 -6.17 -15.10
N ALA A 508 -16.67 -6.48 -14.51
CA ALA A 508 -16.31 -5.97 -13.18
C ALA A 508 -16.13 -4.44 -13.15
N SER A 509 -15.59 -3.84 -14.22
CA SER A 509 -15.46 -2.38 -14.29
C SER A 509 -16.81 -1.68 -14.34
N ASP A 510 -17.79 -2.22 -15.10
CA ASP A 510 -19.12 -1.65 -15.18
C ASP A 510 -19.83 -1.74 -13.82
N VAL A 511 -19.66 -2.86 -13.10
CA VAL A 511 -20.20 -3.04 -11.74
C VAL A 511 -19.55 -2.05 -10.77
N GLU A 512 -18.24 -1.85 -10.86
CA GLU A 512 -17.53 -0.85 -10.05
C GLU A 512 -18.07 0.56 -10.33
N GLU A 513 -18.20 0.96 -11.59
CA GLU A 513 -18.75 2.27 -11.99
C GLU A 513 -20.18 2.50 -11.48
N GLU A 514 -21.01 1.45 -11.41
CA GLU A 514 -22.34 1.53 -10.82
C GLU A 514 -22.31 1.71 -9.28
N MET A 515 -21.26 1.22 -8.60
CA MET A 515 -21.11 1.31 -7.14
C MET A 515 -20.61 2.67 -6.67
N LEU A 516 -19.69 3.31 -7.41
CA LEU A 516 -19.04 4.56 -7.01
C LEU A 516 -20.04 5.68 -6.66
N PRO A 517 -21.15 5.93 -7.40
CA PRO A 517 -22.13 6.96 -7.04
C PRO A 517 -22.81 6.75 -5.68
N TYR A 518 -22.89 5.50 -5.19
CA TYR A 518 -23.43 5.24 -3.84
C TYR A 518 -22.44 5.66 -2.77
N LEU A 519 -21.14 5.44 -2.99
CA LEU A 519 -20.07 5.90 -2.10
C LEU A 519 -19.98 7.43 -2.08
N ASP A 520 -20.10 8.07 -3.26
CA ASP A 520 -20.08 9.54 -3.38
C ASP A 520 -21.22 10.18 -2.59
N ARG A 521 -22.46 9.64 -2.66
CA ARG A 521 -23.61 10.13 -1.87
C ARG A 521 -23.40 10.01 -0.37
N ARG A 522 -22.62 9.04 0.10
CA ARG A 522 -22.22 8.90 1.51
C ARG A 522 -21.08 9.83 1.90
N GLY A 523 -20.48 10.56 0.96
CA GLY A 523 -19.27 11.35 1.18
C GLY A 523 -18.05 10.51 1.50
N ALA A 524 -18.07 9.24 1.12
CA ALA A 524 -16.93 8.35 1.22
C ALA A 524 -15.82 8.76 0.24
N ARG A 525 -14.57 8.38 0.51
CA ARG A 525 -13.42 8.62 -0.36
C ARG A 525 -12.78 7.29 -0.75
N TYR A 526 -12.35 7.23 -2.02
CA TYR A 526 -11.65 6.07 -2.57
C TYR A 526 -10.63 6.51 -3.63
N PRO A 527 -9.53 5.77 -3.78
CA PRO A 527 -9.04 4.73 -2.90
C PRO A 527 -8.54 5.33 -1.57
N ALA A 528 -8.81 4.66 -0.44
CA ALA A 528 -8.51 5.20 0.89
C ALA A 528 -7.01 5.23 1.19
N GLU A 529 -6.31 4.12 0.94
CA GLU A 529 -4.92 3.88 1.35
C GLU A 529 -3.98 3.54 0.18
N HIS A 530 -4.50 3.51 -1.03
CA HIS A 530 -3.74 3.25 -2.24
C HIS A 530 -3.64 4.51 -3.10
N ASN A 531 -2.55 4.65 -3.88
CA ASN A 531 -2.47 5.69 -4.88
C ASN A 531 -3.65 5.59 -5.87
N PHE A 532 -4.12 6.72 -6.41
CA PHE A 532 -5.08 6.75 -7.52
C PHE A 532 -4.60 5.93 -8.72
N GLY A 533 -3.27 5.91 -8.93
CA GLY A 533 -2.65 5.23 -10.04
C GLY A 533 -3.20 5.75 -11.37
N HIS A 534 -3.33 4.86 -12.33
CA HIS A 534 -4.04 5.11 -13.58
C HIS A 534 -5.50 4.67 -13.54
N LEU A 535 -5.97 4.10 -12.41
CA LEU A 535 -7.30 3.54 -12.28
C LEU A 535 -8.35 4.58 -11.92
N TYR A 536 -8.05 5.45 -10.95
CA TYR A 536 -9.00 6.44 -10.42
C TYR A 536 -8.63 7.86 -10.83
N GLU A 537 -9.65 8.73 -10.90
CA GLU A 537 -9.48 10.16 -11.14
C GLU A 537 -9.07 10.86 -9.83
N ALA A 538 -7.97 11.61 -9.87
CA ALA A 538 -7.50 12.36 -8.72
C ALA A 538 -8.29 13.66 -8.55
N PRO A 539 -8.55 14.12 -7.30
CA PRO A 539 -9.13 15.41 -7.02
C PRO A 539 -8.31 16.57 -7.61
N LYS A 540 -8.97 17.69 -7.91
CA LYS A 540 -8.32 18.85 -8.57
C LYS A 540 -7.15 19.43 -7.78
N ASP A 541 -7.30 19.54 -6.48
CA ASP A 541 -6.25 20.00 -5.56
C ASP A 541 -5.02 19.07 -5.58
N MET A 542 -5.22 17.76 -5.67
CA MET A 542 -4.13 16.81 -5.83
C MET A 542 -3.43 16.94 -7.19
N LEU A 543 -4.17 17.20 -8.26
CA LEU A 543 -3.58 17.47 -9.57
C LEU A 543 -2.76 18.78 -9.57
N GLU A 544 -3.22 19.79 -8.84
CA GLU A 544 -2.47 21.03 -8.63
C GLU A 544 -1.17 20.77 -7.83
N HIS A 545 -1.25 19.98 -6.78
CA HIS A 545 -0.07 19.53 -6.05
C HIS A 545 0.92 18.79 -6.97
N PHE A 546 0.47 17.88 -7.82
CA PHE A 546 1.33 17.20 -8.79
C PHE A 546 1.98 18.17 -9.78
N ARG A 547 1.29 19.22 -10.23
CA ARG A 547 1.86 20.27 -11.10
C ARG A 547 2.92 21.09 -10.40
N MET A 548 2.76 21.37 -9.10
CA MET A 548 3.80 22.06 -8.32
C MET A 548 5.06 21.22 -8.16
N LEU A 549 4.91 19.91 -7.96
CA LEU A 549 6.05 19.00 -7.83
C LEU A 549 6.78 18.75 -9.16
N ASP A 550 6.04 18.67 -10.28
CA ASP A 550 6.56 18.37 -11.62
C ASP A 550 5.89 19.26 -12.68
N PRO A 551 6.30 20.54 -12.82
CA PRO A 551 5.72 21.47 -13.79
C PRO A 551 5.85 21.02 -15.25
N CYS A 552 6.86 20.20 -15.56
CA CYS A 552 7.11 19.68 -16.90
C CYS A 552 6.30 18.44 -17.25
N ASN A 553 5.61 17.83 -16.27
CA ASN A 553 4.95 16.53 -16.42
C ASN A 553 5.88 15.45 -16.99
N CYS A 554 7.14 15.43 -16.54
CA CYS A 554 8.16 14.44 -16.93
C CYS A 554 8.11 13.20 -16.03
N MET A 555 7.65 13.36 -14.79
CA MET A 555 7.61 12.31 -13.79
C MET A 555 6.22 11.67 -13.77
N ASN A 556 6.14 10.39 -14.10
CA ASN A 556 4.92 9.56 -13.97
C ASN A 556 3.63 10.25 -14.47
N PRO A 557 3.59 10.75 -15.74
CA PRO A 557 2.40 11.41 -16.28
C PRO A 557 1.23 10.42 -16.41
N GLY A 558 -0.02 10.94 -16.36
CA GLY A 558 -1.24 10.12 -16.42
C GLY A 558 -1.74 9.61 -15.07
N ILE A 559 -0.99 9.80 -13.97
CA ILE A 559 -1.45 9.45 -12.63
C ILE A 559 -2.70 10.27 -12.28
N GLY A 560 -3.69 9.59 -11.70
CA GLY A 560 -4.98 10.21 -11.37
C GLY A 560 -5.78 10.59 -12.62
N LYS A 561 -5.63 9.84 -13.71
CA LYS A 561 -6.24 10.12 -15.04
C LYS A 561 -5.88 11.51 -15.58
N SER A 562 -4.73 12.04 -15.15
CA SER A 562 -4.20 13.30 -15.69
C SER A 562 -3.65 13.14 -17.10
N THR A 563 -3.36 14.27 -17.77
CA THR A 563 -2.75 14.23 -19.09
C THR A 563 -1.39 13.51 -19.10
N LYS A 564 -1.12 12.77 -20.18
CA LYS A 564 0.17 12.12 -20.44
C LYS A 564 1.13 13.00 -21.27
N ARG A 565 0.73 14.25 -21.54
CA ARG A 565 1.47 15.20 -22.38
C ARG A 565 2.37 16.11 -21.56
N GLU A 566 3.43 16.57 -22.21
CA GLU A 566 4.39 17.51 -21.65
C GLU A 566 3.71 18.81 -21.17
N LYS A 567 4.25 19.38 -20.07
CA LYS A 567 3.79 20.65 -19.50
C LYS A 567 2.29 20.72 -19.23
N TRP A 568 1.70 19.57 -18.91
CA TRP A 568 0.28 19.45 -18.58
C TRP A 568 -0.69 19.95 -19.68
N VAL A 569 -0.26 19.92 -20.94
CA VAL A 569 -1.12 20.25 -22.08
C VAL A 569 -2.32 19.30 -22.10
N ALA A 570 -3.53 19.87 -22.27
CA ALA A 570 -4.74 19.07 -22.40
C ALA A 570 -4.68 18.14 -23.62
N GLU A 571 -5.27 16.97 -23.51
CA GLU A 571 -5.45 16.11 -24.67
C GLU A 571 -6.43 16.80 -25.62
N SER A 572 -6.07 16.89 -26.90
CA SER A 572 -7.01 17.35 -27.93
C SER A 572 -8.14 16.31 -28.02
N VAL A 573 -9.36 16.74 -27.79
CA VAL A 573 -10.60 15.96 -27.91
C VAL A 573 -10.75 15.45 -29.35
#